data_93b4beb1b85ce98135ccd210eac4c9b9
#
_entry.id   93b4beb1b85ce98135ccd210eac4c9b9
#
_cell.length_a   1.000
_cell.length_b   1.000
_cell.length_c   1.000
_cell.angle_alpha   90.00
_cell.angle_beta   90.00
_cell.angle_gamma   90.00
#
_symmetry.space_group_name_H-M   'P 1'
#
loop_
_entity.id
_entity.type
_entity.pdbx_description
1 polymer ?
#
loop_
_entity_poly.entity_id
_entity_poly.type
_entity_poly.pdbx_seq_one_letter_code
_entity_poly.pdbx_strand_id
1 'polypeptide(L)'
;MNPWIAGARPKTLPAAVVPVAVGLSVAAGEDAVRWWLGVPALVVSLALQVGVNYANDYSDGIRGTDDVRVGPLRLVGSGLVAPHKVKWAAFAAFGVAAVAGLIIAFATSLWLLVVGVAAIAAGWFYTGGKNPYGYLGLGEVFVFTFFGLVATVGSTFAVSERMPSLAWLASVPVGCLACALLVVNNLRDIPTDSSSGKKTLAVRLGDRRTRGFYALLCFLAVVFTVCAGIQRPAAVFGLIGLAAVLQPLGSVRSGVTGRDLIAVLAATGRAQMLFGVSLSFGLLIGA
;
A
#
# COMPACT_ATOMS: atom_id res chain seq x y z
N MET A 1 -4.89 -22.56 -7.74
CA MET A 1 -3.84 -21.65 -7.23
C MET A 1 -3.53 -22.04 -5.81
N ASN A 2 -2.24 -22.07 -5.40
CA ASN A 2 -1.87 -22.39 -4.02
C ASN A 2 -2.57 -21.42 -3.06
N PRO A 3 -3.27 -21.91 -2.00
CA PRO A 3 -4.01 -21.09 -1.06
C PRO A 3 -3.15 -19.96 -0.42
N TRP A 4 -1.91 -20.24 -0.09
CA TRP A 4 -0.99 -19.26 0.49
C TRP A 4 -0.67 -18.12 -0.47
N ILE A 5 -0.52 -18.39 -1.78
CA ILE A 5 -0.35 -17.32 -2.78
C ILE A 5 -1.63 -16.49 -2.87
N ALA A 6 -2.81 -17.12 -2.81
CA ALA A 6 -4.07 -16.38 -2.80
C ALA A 6 -4.20 -15.47 -1.58
N GLY A 7 -3.83 -15.96 -0.38
CA GLY A 7 -3.83 -15.19 0.87
C GLY A 7 -2.81 -14.05 0.88
N ALA A 8 -1.65 -14.20 0.23
CA ALA A 8 -0.67 -13.13 0.06
C ALA A 8 -1.16 -11.97 -0.84
N ARG A 9 -2.25 -12.18 -1.60
CA ARG A 9 -2.92 -11.19 -2.46
C ARG A 9 -1.99 -10.50 -3.45
N PRO A 10 -1.47 -11.18 -4.48
CA PRO A 10 -0.53 -10.61 -5.45
C PRO A 10 -0.99 -9.30 -6.09
N LYS A 11 -2.31 -9.11 -6.24
CA LYS A 11 -2.90 -7.87 -6.80
C LYS A 11 -2.67 -6.62 -5.95
N THR A 12 -2.26 -6.76 -4.69
CA THR A 12 -1.94 -5.64 -3.78
C THR A 12 -0.45 -5.39 -3.62
N LEU A 13 0.42 -6.25 -4.15
CA LEU A 13 1.88 -6.10 -4.08
C LEU A 13 2.42 -4.84 -4.77
N PRO A 14 1.78 -4.26 -5.81
CA PRO A 14 2.19 -2.96 -6.32
C PRO A 14 2.33 -1.89 -5.24
N ALA A 15 1.46 -1.90 -4.23
CA ALA A 15 1.54 -0.97 -3.10
C ALA A 15 2.84 -1.11 -2.27
N ALA A 16 3.50 -2.27 -2.32
CA ALA A 16 4.77 -2.50 -1.65
C ALA A 16 6.00 -2.25 -2.56
N VAL A 17 5.88 -2.55 -3.85
CA VAL A 17 7.00 -2.43 -4.80
C VAL A 17 7.21 -0.98 -5.24
N VAL A 18 6.13 -0.29 -5.60
CA VAL A 18 6.18 1.06 -6.16
C VAL A 18 6.88 2.06 -5.24
N PRO A 19 6.55 2.17 -3.94
CA PRO A 19 7.22 3.14 -3.06
C PRO A 19 8.73 2.92 -2.97
N VAL A 20 9.17 1.66 -2.93
CA VAL A 20 10.60 1.33 -2.88
C VAL A 20 11.28 1.72 -4.19
N ALA A 21 10.71 1.34 -5.34
CA ALA A 21 11.26 1.69 -6.65
C ALA A 21 11.39 3.21 -6.83
N VAL A 22 10.34 3.96 -6.47
CA VAL A 22 10.34 5.43 -6.52
C VAL A 22 11.39 6.01 -5.57
N GLY A 23 11.47 5.52 -4.33
CA GLY A 23 12.46 5.97 -3.35
C GLY A 23 13.91 5.76 -3.80
N LEU A 24 14.21 4.59 -4.38
CA LEU A 24 15.52 4.30 -4.95
C LEU A 24 15.83 5.22 -6.15
N SER A 25 14.84 5.50 -6.99
CA SER A 25 15.00 6.38 -8.14
C SER A 25 15.22 7.84 -7.75
N VAL A 26 14.65 8.30 -6.63
CA VAL A 26 14.97 9.61 -6.04
C VAL A 26 16.43 9.65 -5.61
N ALA A 27 16.90 8.60 -4.93
CA ALA A 27 18.25 8.50 -4.41
C ALA A 27 19.33 8.50 -5.50
N ALA A 28 18.98 8.17 -6.76
CA ALA A 28 19.94 8.19 -7.88
C ALA A 28 20.56 9.58 -8.14
N GLY A 29 19.93 10.65 -7.68
CA GLY A 29 20.48 12.01 -7.75
C GLY A 29 21.34 12.41 -6.55
N GLU A 30 21.66 11.50 -5.64
CA GLU A 30 22.51 11.74 -4.47
C GLU A 30 23.94 11.22 -4.72
N ASP A 31 24.95 11.86 -4.11
CA ASP A 31 26.37 11.59 -4.38
C ASP A 31 26.86 10.22 -3.90
N ALA A 32 26.28 9.70 -2.82
CA ALA A 32 26.74 8.46 -2.19
C ALA A 32 25.58 7.51 -1.93
N VAL A 33 25.37 6.55 -2.87
CA VAL A 33 24.24 5.62 -2.80
C VAL A 33 24.71 4.17 -2.60
N ARG A 34 24.23 3.55 -1.52
CA ARG A 34 24.47 2.14 -1.20
C ARG A 34 23.36 1.26 -1.78
N TRP A 35 23.38 1.04 -3.08
CA TRP A 35 22.33 0.34 -3.86
C TRP A 35 21.96 -1.03 -3.30
N TRP A 36 22.89 -1.75 -2.68
CA TRP A 36 22.63 -3.06 -2.10
C TRP A 36 21.56 -3.03 -1.00
N LEU A 37 21.38 -1.90 -0.31
CA LEU A 37 20.34 -1.71 0.71
C LEU A 37 18.92 -1.60 0.10
N GLY A 38 18.80 -1.42 -1.19
CA GLY A 38 17.53 -1.49 -1.90
C GLY A 38 16.88 -2.86 -1.84
N VAL A 39 17.69 -3.94 -1.79
CA VAL A 39 17.17 -5.31 -1.66
C VAL A 39 16.48 -5.52 -0.31
N PRO A 40 17.14 -5.29 0.86
CA PRO A 40 16.44 -5.41 2.13
C PRO A 40 15.28 -4.42 2.28
N ALA A 41 15.33 -3.22 1.69
CA ALA A 41 14.18 -2.29 1.69
C ALA A 41 12.96 -2.89 0.96
N LEU A 42 13.19 -3.52 -0.20
CA LEU A 42 12.13 -4.22 -0.93
C LEU A 42 11.59 -5.43 -0.13
N VAL A 43 12.47 -6.19 0.51
CA VAL A 43 12.07 -7.31 1.37
C VAL A 43 11.21 -6.83 2.54
N VAL A 44 11.59 -5.75 3.23
CA VAL A 44 10.78 -5.14 4.30
C VAL A 44 9.38 -4.81 3.79
N SER A 45 9.29 -4.09 2.68
CA SER A 45 8.01 -3.62 2.14
C SER A 45 7.11 -4.79 1.70
N LEU A 46 7.65 -5.77 0.98
CA LEU A 46 6.90 -6.96 0.54
C LEU A 46 6.48 -7.83 1.73
N ALA A 47 7.38 -8.06 2.68
CA ALA A 47 7.09 -8.89 3.84
C ALA A 47 6.04 -8.25 4.77
N LEU A 48 6.08 -6.93 4.96
CA LEU A 48 5.03 -6.18 5.67
C LEU A 48 3.69 -6.30 4.94
N GLN A 49 3.66 -6.12 3.61
CA GLN A 49 2.42 -6.25 2.83
C GLN A 49 1.81 -7.65 2.94
N VAL A 50 2.62 -8.70 2.82
CA VAL A 50 2.16 -10.09 2.97
C VAL A 50 1.72 -10.37 4.41
N GLY A 51 2.48 -9.91 5.39
CA GLY A 51 2.16 -10.03 6.81
C GLY A 51 0.81 -9.38 7.16
N VAL A 52 0.56 -8.15 6.67
CA VAL A 52 -0.72 -7.45 6.83
C VAL A 52 -1.86 -8.23 6.16
N ASN A 53 -1.65 -8.78 4.96
CA ASN A 53 -2.68 -9.56 4.28
C ASN A 53 -3.07 -10.82 5.07
N TYR A 54 -2.10 -11.55 5.65
CA TYR A 54 -2.37 -12.70 6.51
C TYR A 54 -2.96 -12.30 7.87
N ALA A 55 -2.49 -11.21 8.49
CA ALA A 55 -3.05 -10.70 9.73
C ALA A 55 -4.52 -10.30 9.56
N ASN A 56 -4.87 -9.68 8.42
CA ASN A 56 -6.24 -9.34 8.07
C ASN A 56 -7.10 -10.59 7.85
N ASP A 57 -6.57 -11.59 7.13
CA ASP A 57 -7.28 -12.85 6.89
C ASP A 57 -7.57 -13.58 8.22
N TYR A 58 -6.56 -13.67 9.10
CA TYR A 58 -6.72 -14.25 10.43
C TYR A 58 -7.75 -13.49 11.27
N SER A 59 -7.60 -12.17 11.38
CA SER A 59 -8.39 -11.36 12.31
C SER A 59 -9.85 -11.22 11.87
N ASP A 60 -10.09 -11.02 10.58
CA ASP A 60 -11.43 -10.93 9.99
C ASP A 60 -12.11 -12.32 10.04
N GLY A 61 -11.37 -13.40 9.76
CA GLY A 61 -11.87 -14.76 9.77
C GLY A 61 -12.33 -15.23 11.16
N ILE A 62 -11.56 -14.96 12.23
CA ILE A 62 -11.98 -15.34 13.60
C ILE A 62 -13.14 -14.52 14.15
N ARG A 63 -13.44 -13.35 13.53
CA ARG A 63 -14.58 -12.49 13.89
C ARG A 63 -15.83 -12.77 13.06
N GLY A 64 -15.76 -13.67 12.05
CA GLY A 64 -16.86 -13.94 11.15
C GLY A 64 -17.19 -12.80 10.17
N THR A 65 -16.36 -11.77 10.07
CA THR A 65 -16.58 -10.64 9.14
C THR A 65 -16.41 -11.04 7.66
N ASP A 66 -15.77 -12.18 7.40
CA ASP A 66 -15.53 -12.70 6.05
C ASP A 66 -16.55 -13.77 5.60
N ASP A 67 -17.54 -14.16 6.45
CA ASP A 67 -18.45 -15.28 6.16
C ASP A 67 -19.40 -15.03 4.96
N VAL A 68 -19.77 -13.78 4.70
CA VAL A 68 -20.70 -13.38 3.63
C VAL A 68 -20.03 -12.43 2.60
N ARG A 69 -18.72 -12.41 2.55
CA ARG A 69 -17.97 -11.43 1.77
C ARG A 69 -17.97 -11.71 0.27
N VAL A 70 -18.17 -10.64 -0.52
CA VAL A 70 -17.97 -10.64 -1.98
C VAL A 70 -16.52 -10.20 -2.26
N GLY A 71 -15.60 -11.16 -2.48
CA GLY A 71 -14.20 -10.79 -2.71
C GLY A 71 -13.30 -11.98 -2.99
N PRO A 72 -11.98 -11.77 -3.13
CA PRO A 72 -11.01 -12.85 -3.26
C PRO A 72 -11.07 -13.82 -2.09
N LEU A 73 -10.68 -15.07 -2.35
CA LEU A 73 -10.61 -16.15 -1.38
C LEU A 73 -9.91 -15.72 -0.09
N ARG A 74 -10.50 -16.06 1.05
CA ARG A 74 -9.94 -15.91 2.40
C ARG A 74 -9.59 -17.26 2.96
N LEU A 75 -8.40 -17.43 3.52
CA LEU A 75 -7.92 -18.71 4.02
C LEU A 75 -8.71 -19.20 5.22
N VAL A 76 -8.96 -18.29 6.18
CA VAL A 76 -9.70 -18.60 7.42
C VAL A 76 -11.20 -18.59 7.16
N GLY A 77 -11.76 -17.53 6.58
CA GLY A 77 -13.19 -17.40 6.33
C GLY A 77 -13.77 -18.47 5.40
N SER A 78 -12.95 -19.06 4.50
CA SER A 78 -13.37 -20.20 3.68
C SER A 78 -13.16 -21.58 4.33
N GLY A 79 -12.57 -21.62 5.54
CA GLY A 79 -12.23 -22.88 6.21
C GLY A 79 -11.06 -23.68 5.61
N LEU A 80 -10.37 -23.14 4.59
CA LEU A 80 -9.27 -23.84 3.89
C LEU A 80 -8.03 -24.01 4.76
N VAL A 81 -7.77 -23.07 5.67
CA VAL A 81 -6.59 -23.10 6.53
C VAL A 81 -6.99 -22.73 7.97
N ALA A 82 -6.52 -23.51 8.93
CA ALA A 82 -6.79 -23.26 10.34
C ALA A 82 -6.24 -21.87 10.77
N PRO A 83 -7.00 -21.11 11.59
CA PRO A 83 -6.65 -19.73 11.96
C PRO A 83 -5.22 -19.58 12.53
N HIS A 84 -4.80 -20.52 13.40
CA HIS A 84 -3.48 -20.47 14.01
C HIS A 84 -2.35 -20.53 12.98
N LYS A 85 -2.50 -21.29 11.89
CA LYS A 85 -1.49 -21.38 10.82
C LYS A 85 -1.37 -20.04 10.06
N VAL A 86 -2.50 -19.38 9.78
CA VAL A 86 -2.51 -18.07 9.11
C VAL A 86 -1.90 -17.00 10.02
N LYS A 87 -2.19 -17.06 11.34
CA LYS A 87 -1.56 -16.18 12.34
C LYS A 87 -0.04 -16.35 12.35
N TRP A 88 0.47 -17.58 12.38
CA TRP A 88 1.91 -17.83 12.35
C TRP A 88 2.55 -17.40 11.03
N ALA A 89 1.87 -17.56 9.89
CA ALA A 89 2.36 -17.04 8.61
C ALA A 89 2.48 -15.51 8.61
N ALA A 90 1.54 -14.79 9.25
CA ALA A 90 1.63 -13.34 9.44
C ALA A 90 2.86 -12.97 10.27
N PHE A 91 3.07 -13.64 11.41
CA PHE A 91 4.24 -13.38 12.26
C PHE A 91 5.56 -13.75 11.58
N ALA A 92 5.61 -14.85 10.80
CA ALA A 92 6.78 -15.20 10.01
C ALA A 92 7.12 -14.10 8.98
N ALA A 93 6.11 -13.56 8.28
CA ALA A 93 6.31 -12.46 7.35
C ALA A 93 6.79 -11.19 8.07
N PHE A 94 6.22 -10.81 9.21
CA PHE A 94 6.71 -9.71 10.04
C PHE A 94 8.13 -9.96 10.57
N GLY A 95 8.49 -11.22 10.88
CA GLY A 95 9.85 -11.62 11.26
C GLY A 95 10.85 -11.40 10.13
N VAL A 96 10.49 -11.77 8.89
CA VAL A 96 11.31 -11.48 7.70
C VAL A 96 11.50 -9.98 7.51
N ALA A 97 10.43 -9.19 7.67
CA ALA A 97 10.52 -7.73 7.62
C ALA A 97 11.43 -7.17 8.72
N ALA A 98 11.34 -7.71 9.94
CA ALA A 98 12.19 -7.30 11.06
C ALA A 98 13.68 -7.59 10.80
N VAL A 99 14.01 -8.78 10.30
CA VAL A 99 15.41 -9.15 9.98
C VAL A 99 15.97 -8.25 8.88
N ALA A 100 15.22 -8.03 7.80
CA ALA A 100 15.65 -7.12 6.74
C ALA A 100 15.75 -5.66 7.22
N GLY A 101 14.83 -5.23 8.10
CA GLY A 101 14.86 -3.92 8.73
C GLY A 101 16.07 -3.72 9.65
N LEU A 102 16.48 -4.76 10.40
CA LEU A 102 17.71 -4.76 11.21
C LEU A 102 18.95 -4.54 10.32
N ILE A 103 19.05 -5.21 9.18
CA ILE A 103 20.16 -5.01 8.24
C ILE A 103 20.26 -3.53 7.84
N ILE A 104 19.12 -2.90 7.48
CA ILE A 104 19.10 -1.47 7.12
C ILE A 104 19.51 -0.62 8.33
N ALA A 105 18.91 -0.86 9.50
CA ALA A 105 19.14 -0.05 10.70
C ALA A 105 20.60 -0.06 11.14
N PHE A 106 21.26 -1.24 11.15
CA PHE A 106 22.68 -1.34 11.49
C PHE A 106 23.61 -0.76 10.42
N ALA A 107 23.18 -0.78 9.17
CA ALA A 107 23.95 -0.19 8.07
C ALA A 107 23.80 1.34 7.99
N THR A 108 22.71 1.93 8.50
CA THR A 108 22.39 3.37 8.36
C THR A 108 22.18 4.05 9.72
N SER A 109 20.98 3.88 10.31
CA SER A 109 20.64 4.56 11.56
C SER A 109 19.71 3.73 12.44
N LEU A 110 20.08 3.57 13.70
CA LEU A 110 19.32 2.77 14.67
C LEU A 110 17.92 3.33 14.95
N TRP A 111 17.65 4.62 14.70
CA TRP A 111 16.31 5.16 14.88
C TRP A 111 15.27 4.49 13.95
N LEU A 112 15.73 3.90 12.83
CA LEU A 112 14.87 3.10 11.94
C LEU A 112 14.25 1.89 12.64
N LEU A 113 14.82 1.42 13.76
CA LEU A 113 14.19 0.38 14.60
C LEU A 113 12.85 0.84 15.15
N VAL A 114 12.74 2.11 15.54
CA VAL A 114 11.48 2.70 16.02
C VAL A 114 10.45 2.71 14.90
N VAL A 115 10.86 3.10 13.69
CA VAL A 115 10.00 3.08 12.50
C VAL A 115 9.56 1.66 12.15
N GLY A 116 10.47 0.70 12.21
CA GLY A 116 10.20 -0.72 11.96
C GLY A 116 9.19 -1.31 12.94
N VAL A 117 9.38 -1.05 14.24
CA VAL A 117 8.43 -1.47 15.29
C VAL A 117 7.06 -0.83 15.06
N ALA A 118 7.02 0.47 14.76
CA ALA A 118 5.76 1.16 14.47
C ALA A 118 5.06 0.59 13.23
N ALA A 119 5.81 0.24 12.17
CA ALA A 119 5.26 -0.35 10.95
C ALA A 119 4.69 -1.75 11.19
N ILE A 120 5.37 -2.62 11.93
CA ILE A 120 4.88 -3.96 12.31
C ILE A 120 3.65 -3.84 13.21
N ALA A 121 3.69 -2.95 14.21
CA ALA A 121 2.55 -2.69 15.09
C ALA A 121 1.34 -2.17 14.29
N ALA A 122 1.54 -1.21 13.38
CA ALA A 122 0.50 -0.74 12.48
C ALA A 122 -0.07 -1.88 11.63
N GLY A 123 0.78 -2.72 11.05
CA GLY A 123 0.37 -3.89 10.28
C GLY A 123 -0.51 -4.87 11.06
N TRP A 124 -0.13 -5.17 12.30
CA TRP A 124 -0.91 -6.06 13.17
C TRP A 124 -2.23 -5.43 13.65
N PHE A 125 -2.17 -4.19 14.17
CA PHE A 125 -3.34 -3.52 14.75
C PHE A 125 -4.30 -2.92 13.71
N TYR A 126 -4.02 -3.06 12.43
CA TYR A 126 -4.96 -2.67 11.37
C TYR A 126 -6.30 -3.38 11.52
N THR A 127 -6.28 -4.71 11.71
CA THR A 127 -7.46 -5.55 11.95
C THR A 127 -7.36 -6.36 13.25
N GLY A 128 -6.19 -6.46 13.85
CA GLY A 128 -5.92 -7.20 15.09
C GLY A 128 -6.23 -6.41 16.36
N GLY A 129 -6.22 -7.10 17.51
CA GLY A 129 -6.50 -6.48 18.82
C GLY A 129 -8.00 -6.27 19.10
N LYS A 130 -8.31 -5.62 20.23
CA LYS A 130 -9.69 -5.37 20.66
C LYS A 130 -10.37 -4.26 19.83
N ASN A 131 -9.63 -3.19 19.53
CA ASN A 131 -10.09 -2.00 18.81
C ASN A 131 -9.19 -1.73 17.59
N PRO A 132 -9.33 -2.49 16.49
CA PRO A 132 -8.48 -2.32 15.33
C PRO A 132 -8.76 -0.97 14.66
N TYR A 133 -7.71 -0.22 14.35
CA TYR A 133 -7.87 1.12 13.78
C TYR A 133 -8.46 1.13 12.36
N GLY A 134 -8.30 0.05 11.60
CA GLY A 134 -8.98 -0.13 10.31
C GLY A 134 -10.51 -0.16 10.44
N TYR A 135 -11.03 -0.64 11.58
CA TYR A 135 -12.45 -0.62 11.89
C TYR A 135 -12.94 0.74 12.38
N LEU A 136 -12.02 1.64 12.73
CA LEU A 136 -12.31 3.02 13.16
C LEU A 136 -12.24 4.03 12.03
N GLY A 137 -12.04 3.59 10.78
CA GLY A 137 -11.95 4.45 9.60
C GLY A 137 -10.63 5.19 9.43
N LEU A 138 -9.56 4.69 10.07
CA LEU A 138 -8.22 5.27 9.98
C LEU A 138 -7.32 4.54 8.97
N GLY A 139 -7.86 3.56 8.23
CA GLY A 139 -7.10 2.74 7.30
C GLY A 139 -6.33 3.54 6.26
N GLU A 140 -7.00 4.50 5.64
CA GLU A 140 -6.42 5.34 4.59
C GLU A 140 -5.29 6.23 5.12
N VAL A 141 -5.40 6.75 6.35
CA VAL A 141 -4.32 7.53 7.00
C VAL A 141 -3.07 6.68 7.17
N PHE A 142 -3.23 5.47 7.69
CA PHE A 142 -2.09 4.57 7.91
C PHE A 142 -1.50 4.04 6.59
N VAL A 143 -2.33 3.74 5.59
CA VAL A 143 -1.85 3.35 4.26
C VAL A 143 -1.07 4.49 3.61
N PHE A 144 -1.57 5.72 3.64
CA PHE A 144 -0.85 6.88 3.14
C PHE A 144 0.50 7.06 3.85
N THR A 145 0.50 6.97 5.19
CA THR A 145 1.71 7.14 6.00
C THR A 145 2.73 6.04 5.70
N PHE A 146 2.35 4.76 5.79
CA PHE A 146 3.34 3.68 5.72
C PHE A 146 3.68 3.28 4.27
N PHE A 147 2.72 3.21 3.36
CA PHE A 147 2.97 2.83 1.95
C PHE A 147 3.27 4.03 1.04
N GLY A 148 2.92 5.24 1.45
CA GLY A 148 3.32 6.47 0.77
C GLY A 148 4.62 7.01 1.35
N LEU A 149 4.52 7.70 2.51
CA LEU A 149 5.63 8.47 3.09
C LEU A 149 6.77 7.57 3.57
N VAL A 150 6.49 6.66 4.51
CA VAL A 150 7.55 5.86 5.17
C VAL A 150 8.25 4.94 4.17
N ALA A 151 7.52 4.25 3.31
CA ALA A 151 8.13 3.33 2.36
C ALA A 151 8.95 4.06 1.29
N THR A 152 8.47 5.22 0.76
CA THR A 152 9.21 5.97 -0.28
C THR A 152 10.39 6.71 0.32
N VAL A 153 10.16 7.59 1.31
CA VAL A 153 11.23 8.39 1.93
C VAL A 153 12.21 7.49 2.69
N GLY A 154 11.69 6.45 3.37
CA GLY A 154 12.52 5.47 4.07
C GLY A 154 13.40 4.65 3.13
N SER A 155 12.93 4.30 1.93
CA SER A 155 13.77 3.64 0.92
C SER A 155 14.84 4.56 0.37
N THR A 156 14.55 5.85 0.13
CA THR A 156 15.55 6.85 -0.23
C THR A 156 16.61 6.96 0.87
N PHE A 157 16.17 7.13 2.12
CA PHE A 157 17.07 7.23 3.28
C PHE A 157 17.91 5.97 3.48
N ALA A 158 17.34 4.79 3.31
CA ALA A 158 18.05 3.54 3.48
C ALA A 158 19.30 3.44 2.60
N VAL A 159 19.24 3.96 1.36
CA VAL A 159 20.34 3.83 0.40
C VAL A 159 21.25 5.06 0.34
N SER A 160 20.75 6.27 0.68
CA SER A 160 21.52 7.54 0.55
C SER A 160 21.79 8.23 1.90
N GLU A 161 21.17 7.79 2.99
CA GLU A 161 21.15 8.47 4.30
C GLU A 161 20.65 9.93 4.23
N ARG A 162 19.93 10.27 3.15
CA ARG A 162 19.35 11.59 2.91
C ARG A 162 17.84 11.49 2.72
N MET A 163 17.16 12.59 3.03
CA MET A 163 15.71 12.74 2.84
C MET A 163 15.43 14.03 2.04
N PRO A 164 15.82 14.09 0.75
CA PRO A 164 15.61 15.28 -0.06
C PRO A 164 14.11 15.60 -0.17
N SER A 165 13.79 16.88 -0.38
CA SER A 165 12.40 17.34 -0.56
C SER A 165 11.68 16.61 -1.69
N LEU A 166 12.40 16.20 -2.73
CA LEU A 166 11.87 15.40 -3.82
C LEU A 166 11.31 14.05 -3.36
N ALA A 167 11.95 13.39 -2.37
CA ALA A 167 11.44 12.14 -1.81
C ALA A 167 10.06 12.33 -1.15
N TRP A 168 9.87 13.42 -0.43
CA TRP A 168 8.58 13.78 0.17
C TRP A 168 7.54 14.11 -0.90
N LEU A 169 7.88 14.90 -1.93
CA LEU A 169 6.97 15.20 -3.02
C LEU A 169 6.56 13.94 -3.80
N ALA A 170 7.52 13.05 -4.13
CA ALA A 170 7.26 11.82 -4.86
C ALA A 170 6.47 10.78 -4.04
N SER A 171 6.58 10.83 -2.70
CA SER A 171 5.85 9.92 -1.81
C SER A 171 4.33 10.18 -1.78
N VAL A 172 3.89 11.43 -2.02
CA VAL A 172 2.47 11.79 -1.98
C VAL A 172 1.67 11.08 -3.08
N PRO A 173 2.02 11.16 -4.38
CA PRO A 173 1.28 10.45 -5.42
C PRO A 173 1.32 8.92 -5.23
N VAL A 174 2.44 8.38 -4.73
CA VAL A 174 2.54 6.95 -4.36
C VAL A 174 1.53 6.59 -3.29
N GLY A 175 1.47 7.38 -2.21
CA GLY A 175 0.51 7.19 -1.11
C GLY A 175 -0.94 7.37 -1.55
N CYS A 176 -1.23 8.36 -2.40
CA CYS A 176 -2.57 8.56 -2.97
C CYS A 176 -3.05 7.33 -3.74
N LEU A 177 -2.21 6.73 -4.58
CA LEU A 177 -2.59 5.54 -5.35
C LEU A 177 -2.72 4.30 -4.46
N ALA A 178 -1.89 4.15 -3.44
CA ALA A 178 -2.05 3.08 -2.44
C ALA A 178 -3.39 3.23 -1.67
N CYS A 179 -3.75 4.46 -1.28
CA CYS A 179 -5.05 4.75 -0.69
C CYS A 179 -6.21 4.51 -1.68
N ALA A 180 -6.06 4.88 -2.96
CA ALA A 180 -7.07 4.63 -3.98
C ALA A 180 -7.38 3.13 -4.11
N LEU A 181 -6.36 2.26 -4.02
CA LEU A 181 -6.53 0.82 -4.00
C LEU A 181 -7.37 0.37 -2.79
N LEU A 182 -7.06 0.89 -1.58
CA LEU A 182 -7.83 0.60 -0.37
C LEU A 182 -9.27 1.13 -0.47
N VAL A 183 -9.45 2.34 -1.00
CA VAL A 183 -10.79 2.96 -1.16
C VAL A 183 -11.69 2.12 -2.06
N VAL A 184 -11.20 1.60 -3.19
CA VAL A 184 -11.99 0.70 -4.06
C VAL A 184 -12.35 -0.61 -3.34
N ASN A 185 -11.41 -1.16 -2.56
CA ASN A 185 -11.68 -2.35 -1.76
C ASN A 185 -12.78 -2.09 -0.72
N ASN A 186 -12.67 -0.99 0.03
CA ASN A 186 -13.63 -0.62 1.05
C ASN A 186 -14.98 -0.17 0.45
N LEU A 187 -15.00 0.47 -0.72
CA LEU A 187 -16.22 0.83 -1.46
C LEU A 187 -17.04 -0.42 -1.82
N ARG A 188 -16.38 -1.51 -2.28
CA ARG A 188 -17.01 -2.79 -2.56
C ARG A 188 -17.63 -3.40 -1.31
N ASP A 189 -16.93 -3.27 -0.19
CA ASP A 189 -17.25 -3.96 1.05
C ASP A 189 -18.19 -3.15 1.97
N ILE A 190 -18.65 -1.93 1.59
CA ILE A 190 -19.57 -1.11 2.40
C ILE A 190 -20.76 -1.91 2.97
N PRO A 191 -21.51 -2.72 2.18
CA PRO A 191 -22.66 -3.45 2.73
C PRO A 191 -22.28 -4.47 3.80
N THR A 192 -21.24 -5.26 3.56
CA THR A 192 -20.76 -6.31 4.48
C THR A 192 -20.06 -5.73 5.69
N ASP A 193 -19.25 -4.69 5.54
CA ASP A 193 -18.59 -4.00 6.63
C ASP A 193 -19.60 -3.34 7.56
N SER A 194 -20.63 -2.70 6.99
CA SER A 194 -21.71 -2.08 7.78
C SER A 194 -22.50 -3.09 8.61
N SER A 195 -22.84 -4.25 8.03
CA SER A 195 -23.59 -5.31 8.74
C SER A 195 -22.76 -6.00 9.81
N SER A 196 -21.43 -6.08 9.66
CA SER A 196 -20.51 -6.66 10.64
C SER A 196 -20.03 -5.66 11.73
N GLY A 197 -20.53 -4.42 11.70
CA GLY A 197 -20.13 -3.38 12.67
C GLY A 197 -18.76 -2.74 12.40
N LYS A 198 -18.14 -3.02 11.25
CA LYS A 198 -16.87 -2.45 10.83
C LYS A 198 -17.11 -1.06 10.22
N LYS A 199 -16.65 -0.01 10.90
CA LYS A 199 -16.88 1.39 10.50
C LYS A 199 -15.70 1.97 9.73
N THR A 200 -15.36 1.35 8.58
CA THR A 200 -14.31 1.88 7.67
C THR A 200 -14.63 3.31 7.23
N LEU A 201 -13.63 4.02 6.68
CA LEU A 201 -13.86 5.36 6.15
C LEU A 201 -14.94 5.35 5.06
N ALA A 202 -14.98 4.33 4.21
CA ALA A 202 -16.01 4.16 3.18
C ALA A 202 -17.42 3.99 3.78
N VAL A 203 -17.58 3.23 4.86
CA VAL A 203 -18.85 3.10 5.58
C VAL A 203 -19.28 4.45 6.18
N ARG A 204 -18.33 5.23 6.74
CA ARG A 204 -18.61 6.55 7.33
C ARG A 204 -19.00 7.60 6.29
N LEU A 205 -18.32 7.62 5.14
CA LEU A 205 -18.57 8.57 4.05
C LEU A 205 -19.81 8.20 3.23
N GLY A 206 -20.14 6.92 3.16
CA GLY A 206 -21.12 6.37 2.24
C GLY A 206 -20.61 6.29 0.79
N ASP A 207 -21.35 5.62 -0.08
CA ASP A 207 -20.96 5.33 -1.45
C ASP A 207 -20.53 6.57 -2.25
N ARG A 208 -21.39 7.58 -2.34
CA ARG A 208 -21.16 8.78 -3.17
C ARG A 208 -19.89 9.54 -2.77
N ARG A 209 -19.67 9.78 -1.47
CA ARG A 209 -18.49 10.52 -1.01
C ARG A 209 -17.22 9.70 -1.13
N THR A 210 -17.29 8.38 -0.95
CA THR A 210 -16.17 7.47 -1.15
C THR A 210 -15.68 7.50 -2.60
N ARG A 211 -16.60 7.55 -3.58
CA ARG A 211 -16.25 7.73 -5.00
C ARG A 211 -15.61 9.09 -5.27
N GLY A 212 -16.11 10.14 -4.64
CA GLY A 212 -15.48 11.47 -4.69
C GLY A 212 -14.07 11.47 -4.09
N PHE A 213 -13.88 10.76 -2.99
CA PHE A 213 -12.56 10.63 -2.34
C PHE A 213 -11.56 9.87 -3.23
N TYR A 214 -11.99 8.79 -3.90
CA TYR A 214 -11.17 8.12 -4.92
C TYR A 214 -10.70 9.09 -6.02
N ALA A 215 -11.62 9.90 -6.56
CA ALA A 215 -11.30 10.88 -7.58
C ALA A 215 -10.32 11.97 -7.07
N LEU A 216 -10.49 12.42 -5.82
CA LEU A 216 -9.57 13.36 -5.18
C LEU A 216 -8.16 12.78 -5.07
N LEU A 217 -8.02 11.53 -4.64
CA LEU A 217 -6.72 10.85 -4.56
C LEU A 217 -6.02 10.78 -5.92
N CYS A 218 -6.77 10.44 -6.98
CA CYS A 218 -6.25 10.43 -8.34
C CYS A 218 -5.80 11.83 -8.79
N PHE A 219 -6.58 12.86 -8.49
CA PHE A 219 -6.24 14.25 -8.79
C PHE A 219 -4.99 14.73 -8.04
N LEU A 220 -4.90 14.43 -6.74
CA LEU A 220 -3.71 14.77 -5.95
C LEU A 220 -2.46 14.04 -6.46
N ALA A 221 -2.59 12.80 -6.94
CA ALA A 221 -1.48 12.10 -7.56
C ALA A 221 -0.95 12.85 -8.80
N VAL A 222 -1.83 13.41 -9.64
CA VAL A 222 -1.43 14.25 -10.78
C VAL A 222 -0.71 15.52 -10.30
N VAL A 223 -1.33 16.26 -9.37
CA VAL A 223 -0.78 17.54 -8.87
C VAL A 223 0.62 17.35 -8.29
N PHE A 224 0.81 16.37 -7.40
CA PHE A 224 2.11 16.15 -6.76
C PHE A 224 3.16 15.54 -7.69
N THR A 225 2.75 14.82 -8.75
CA THR A 225 3.68 14.40 -9.82
C THR A 225 4.18 15.62 -10.60
N VAL A 226 3.33 16.59 -10.90
CA VAL A 226 3.74 17.87 -11.54
C VAL A 226 4.65 18.65 -10.59
N CYS A 227 4.33 18.73 -9.29
CA CYS A 227 5.21 19.38 -8.30
C CYS A 227 6.59 18.72 -8.21
N ALA A 228 6.67 17.38 -8.29
CA ALA A 228 7.95 16.68 -8.37
C ALA A 228 8.72 17.05 -9.65
N GLY A 229 8.02 17.27 -10.76
CA GLY A 229 8.57 17.73 -12.04
C GLY A 229 9.19 19.13 -11.97
N ILE A 230 8.81 19.99 -11.02
CA ILE A 230 9.44 21.30 -10.79
C ILE A 230 10.88 21.12 -10.27
N GLN A 231 11.12 20.10 -9.41
CA GLN A 231 12.45 19.83 -8.86
C GLN A 231 13.29 18.95 -9.79
N ARG A 232 12.67 17.98 -10.47
CA ARG A 232 13.31 17.08 -11.42
C ARG A 232 12.39 16.94 -12.63
N PRO A 233 12.64 17.69 -13.73
CA PRO A 233 11.70 17.83 -14.86
C PRO A 233 11.24 16.48 -15.45
N ALA A 234 12.13 15.51 -15.55
CA ALA A 234 11.78 14.20 -16.08
C ALA A 234 10.81 13.39 -15.18
N ALA A 235 10.56 13.79 -13.93
CA ALA A 235 9.52 13.16 -13.08
C ALA A 235 8.11 13.27 -13.70
N VAL A 236 7.88 14.21 -14.64
CA VAL A 236 6.60 14.31 -15.37
C VAL A 236 6.27 13.07 -16.20
N PHE A 237 7.24 12.22 -16.52
CA PHE A 237 6.97 10.90 -17.12
C PHE A 237 6.01 10.05 -16.29
N GLY A 238 5.92 10.28 -14.98
CA GLY A 238 4.91 9.68 -14.12
C GLY A 238 3.48 9.91 -14.60
N LEU A 239 3.19 11.03 -15.29
CA LEU A 239 1.88 11.32 -15.85
C LEU A 239 1.45 10.31 -16.93
N ILE A 240 2.40 9.72 -17.64
CA ILE A 240 2.12 8.68 -18.65
C ILE A 240 1.50 7.45 -17.95
N GLY A 241 2.10 7.01 -16.84
CA GLY A 241 1.53 5.91 -16.07
C GLY A 241 0.20 6.26 -15.39
N LEU A 242 0.03 7.53 -14.96
CA LEU A 242 -1.22 8.02 -14.39
C LEU A 242 -2.38 8.04 -15.39
N ALA A 243 -2.13 8.11 -16.71
CA ALA A 243 -3.19 7.99 -17.70
C ALA A 243 -3.96 6.66 -17.56
N ALA A 244 -3.33 5.59 -17.06
CA ALA A 244 -3.99 4.32 -16.79
C ALA A 244 -5.06 4.40 -15.68
N VAL A 245 -5.07 5.46 -14.86
CA VAL A 245 -6.08 5.69 -13.82
C VAL A 245 -7.42 6.12 -14.42
N LEU A 246 -7.45 6.67 -15.64
CA LEU A 246 -8.68 7.17 -16.27
C LEU A 246 -9.76 6.08 -16.40
N GLN A 247 -9.36 4.86 -16.75
CA GLN A 247 -10.30 3.74 -16.88
C GLN A 247 -10.95 3.36 -15.54
N PRO A 248 -10.22 3.03 -14.46
CA PRO A 248 -10.86 2.74 -13.17
C PRO A 248 -11.58 3.96 -12.58
N LEU A 249 -11.10 5.20 -12.80
CA LEU A 249 -11.79 6.42 -12.38
C LEU A 249 -13.16 6.55 -13.05
N GLY A 250 -13.25 6.31 -14.37
CA GLY A 250 -14.51 6.28 -15.11
C GLY A 250 -15.47 5.25 -14.53
N SER A 251 -15.01 4.03 -14.27
CA SER A 251 -15.81 2.95 -13.68
C SER A 251 -16.30 3.28 -12.26
N VAL A 252 -15.45 3.88 -11.42
CA VAL A 252 -15.86 4.34 -10.08
C VAL A 252 -16.93 5.43 -10.18
N ARG A 253 -16.78 6.39 -11.10
CA ARG A 253 -17.74 7.49 -11.28
C ARG A 253 -19.08 7.04 -11.91
N SER A 254 -19.05 6.01 -12.77
CA SER A 254 -20.28 5.46 -13.38
C SER A 254 -21.15 4.65 -12.42
N GLY A 255 -20.72 4.46 -11.17
CA GLY A 255 -21.54 3.80 -10.18
C GLY A 255 -21.40 2.28 -10.11
N VAL A 256 -20.34 1.68 -10.70
CA VAL A 256 -20.05 0.24 -10.59
C VAL A 256 -20.03 -0.23 -9.15
N THR A 257 -20.68 -1.38 -8.83
CA THR A 257 -20.84 -1.89 -7.45
C THR A 257 -20.48 -3.39 -7.35
N GLY A 258 -20.41 -3.90 -6.13
CA GLY A 258 -20.31 -5.34 -5.86
C GLY A 258 -19.10 -6.00 -6.54
N ARG A 259 -19.34 -7.13 -7.22
CA ARG A 259 -18.28 -7.94 -7.87
C ARG A 259 -17.53 -7.21 -8.97
N ASP A 260 -18.17 -6.27 -9.65
CA ASP A 260 -17.55 -5.53 -10.75
C ASP A 260 -16.43 -4.60 -10.25
N LEU A 261 -16.47 -4.17 -8.97
CA LEU A 261 -15.36 -3.45 -8.33
C LEU A 261 -14.09 -4.28 -8.19
N ILE A 262 -14.14 -5.62 -8.34
CA ILE A 262 -12.92 -6.47 -8.36
C ILE A 262 -12.07 -6.16 -9.62
N ALA A 263 -12.73 -5.90 -10.75
CA ALA A 263 -12.03 -5.50 -11.98
C ALA A 263 -11.43 -4.08 -11.83
N VAL A 264 -12.17 -3.17 -11.18
CA VAL A 264 -11.70 -1.80 -10.88
C VAL A 264 -10.50 -1.83 -9.93
N LEU A 265 -10.53 -2.68 -8.90
CA LEU A 265 -9.40 -2.89 -7.97
C LEU A 265 -8.15 -3.34 -8.74
N ALA A 266 -8.29 -4.33 -9.61
CA ALA A 266 -7.19 -4.84 -10.42
C ALA A 266 -6.65 -3.77 -11.40
N ALA A 267 -7.54 -2.96 -12.00
CA ALA A 267 -7.15 -1.85 -12.86
C ALA A 267 -6.42 -0.75 -12.10
N THR A 268 -6.87 -0.40 -10.88
CA THR A 268 -6.19 0.56 -10.00
C THR A 268 -4.79 0.08 -9.63
N GLY A 269 -4.62 -1.22 -9.31
CA GLY A 269 -3.31 -1.81 -9.01
C GLY A 269 -2.38 -1.79 -10.23
N ARG A 270 -2.89 -2.07 -11.44
CA ARG A 270 -2.10 -1.92 -12.68
C ARG A 270 -1.69 -0.48 -12.93
N ALA A 271 -2.60 0.46 -12.75
CA ALA A 271 -2.31 1.89 -12.90
C ALA A 271 -1.24 2.36 -11.91
N GLN A 272 -1.30 1.91 -10.66
CA GLN A 272 -0.26 2.18 -9.65
C GLN A 272 1.11 1.63 -10.10
N MET A 273 1.16 0.41 -10.65
CA MET A 273 2.41 -0.17 -11.15
C MET A 273 2.97 0.62 -12.34
N LEU A 274 2.12 0.94 -13.33
CA LEU A 274 2.52 1.74 -14.49
C LEU A 274 3.02 3.13 -14.08
N PHE A 275 2.33 3.76 -13.13
CA PHE A 275 2.78 5.02 -12.53
C PHE A 275 4.16 4.86 -11.88
N GLY A 276 4.33 3.83 -11.04
CA GLY A 276 5.61 3.58 -10.37
C GLY A 276 6.76 3.40 -11.35
N VAL A 277 6.55 2.62 -12.42
CA VAL A 277 7.56 2.39 -13.46
C VAL A 277 7.91 3.69 -14.21
N SER A 278 6.89 4.42 -14.67
CA SER A 278 7.11 5.64 -15.45
C SER A 278 7.69 6.79 -14.61
N LEU A 279 7.26 6.95 -13.34
CA LEU A 279 7.84 7.93 -12.42
C LEU A 279 9.30 7.56 -12.10
N SER A 280 9.56 6.29 -11.76
CA SER A 280 10.93 5.81 -11.47
C SER A 280 11.86 6.02 -12.66
N PHE A 281 11.40 5.70 -13.86
CA PHE A 281 12.16 5.95 -15.09
C PHE A 281 12.49 7.45 -15.24
N GLY A 282 11.50 8.33 -15.10
CA GLY A 282 11.72 9.78 -15.18
C GLY A 282 12.70 10.28 -14.12
N LEU A 283 12.58 9.79 -12.89
CA LEU A 283 13.48 10.15 -11.79
C LEU A 283 14.92 9.69 -12.04
N LEU A 284 15.13 8.53 -12.68
CA LEU A 284 16.45 7.99 -12.98
C LEU A 284 17.14 8.76 -14.10
N ILE A 285 16.44 9.07 -15.20
CA ILE A 285 17.06 9.79 -16.35
C ILE A 285 17.28 11.27 -16.08
N GLY A 286 16.62 11.83 -15.08
CA GLY A 286 16.79 13.22 -14.66
C GLY A 286 17.71 13.39 -13.45
N ALA A 287 18.40 12.31 -13.01
CA ALA A 287 19.27 12.27 -11.85
C ALA A 287 20.66 12.90 -12.13
#